data_d25cfa267824ae48209faa2865ca6f67
#
_entry.id   d25cfa267824ae48209faa2865ca6f67
#
_cell.length_a   1.000
_cell.length_b   1.000
_cell.length_c   1.000
_cell.angle_alpha   90.00
_cell.angle_beta   90.00
_cell.angle_gamma   90.00
#
_symmetry.space_group_name_H-M   'P 1'
#
loop_
_entity.id
_entity.type
_entity.pdbx_description
1 polymer ?
#
loop_
_entity_poly.entity_id
_entity_poly.type
_entity_poly.pdbx_seq_one_letter_code
_entity_poly.pdbx_strand_id
1 'polypeptide(L)'
;VIDLGGGTSDFSIVRVSPEGSRRTDRQSDILATAGVHIGGTDFDRLLSLARIMPRLGYRTGTADGKRPLPSGPYYDLATWHRINHLYNSTALAELRQTQREAAEPGRVAEMISIVAHREGHALATAVEAGKIALTADTAATIDFAGEETALAVPVTRQELATAMRDAIAKIDGRIADTLAQAGLNAAAIETLILTGGSTQIPAIMATLHRHFPDARFVETDAFGSVGLGLALDARRKFG
;
A
#
# COMPACT_ATOMS: atom_id res chain seq x y z
N VAL A 1 0.52 -17.90 -7.21
CA VAL A 1 1.36 -16.67 -7.24
C VAL A 1 0.57 -15.55 -6.61
N ILE A 2 1.21 -14.80 -5.73
CA ILE A 2 0.66 -13.60 -5.09
C ILE A 2 1.64 -12.46 -5.36
N ASP A 3 1.20 -11.49 -6.13
CA ASP A 3 1.96 -10.28 -6.45
C ASP A 3 1.31 -9.07 -5.75
N LEU A 4 1.99 -8.50 -4.75
CA LEU A 4 1.54 -7.30 -4.06
C LEU A 4 2.43 -6.13 -4.42
N GLY A 5 2.11 -5.51 -5.53
CA GLY A 5 2.83 -4.36 -6.09
C GLY A 5 2.56 -3.03 -5.38
N GLY A 6 3.00 -1.94 -6.00
CA GLY A 6 2.78 -0.58 -5.47
C GLY A 6 1.32 -0.12 -5.52
N GLY A 7 0.55 -0.51 -6.54
CA GLY A 7 -0.83 -0.04 -6.74
C GLY A 7 -1.88 -1.14 -6.87
N THR A 8 -1.46 -2.39 -7.12
CA THR A 8 -2.35 -3.55 -7.32
C THR A 8 -1.86 -4.75 -6.52
N SER A 9 -2.79 -5.64 -6.25
CA SER A 9 -2.51 -6.97 -5.73
C SER A 9 -3.14 -7.98 -6.68
N ASP A 10 -2.31 -8.84 -7.25
CA ASP A 10 -2.69 -9.79 -8.28
C ASP A 10 -2.48 -11.24 -7.79
N PHE A 11 -3.46 -12.09 -8.05
CA PHE A 11 -3.53 -13.46 -7.59
C PHE A 11 -3.68 -14.39 -8.79
N SER A 12 -2.83 -15.41 -8.90
CA SER A 12 -2.93 -16.40 -9.97
C SER A 12 -2.72 -17.80 -9.42
N ILE A 13 -3.59 -18.72 -9.79
CA ILE A 13 -3.45 -20.13 -9.50
C ILE A 13 -3.02 -20.85 -10.77
N VAL A 14 -1.87 -21.49 -10.71
CA VAL A 14 -1.24 -22.12 -11.88
C VAL A 14 -0.91 -23.57 -11.55
N ARG A 15 -1.31 -24.49 -12.41
CA ARG A 15 -0.88 -25.90 -12.34
C ARG A 15 0.54 -26.04 -12.86
N VAL A 16 1.41 -26.60 -12.06
CA VAL A 16 2.81 -26.83 -12.45
C VAL A 16 3.09 -28.33 -12.42
N SER A 17 3.63 -28.87 -13.53
CA SER A 17 4.08 -30.25 -13.60
C SER A 17 5.31 -30.35 -14.51
N PRO A 18 6.14 -31.42 -14.34
CA PRO A 18 7.28 -31.67 -15.24
C PRO A 18 6.85 -31.80 -16.71
N GLU A 19 5.72 -32.42 -16.98
CA GLU A 19 5.15 -32.58 -18.33
C GLU A 19 4.66 -31.26 -18.88
N GLY A 20 3.96 -30.46 -18.07
CA GLY A 20 3.50 -29.11 -18.41
C GLY A 20 4.65 -28.19 -18.77
N SER A 21 5.80 -28.32 -18.09
CA SER A 21 6.99 -27.49 -18.35
C SER A 21 7.55 -27.64 -19.77
N ARG A 22 7.25 -28.74 -20.46
CA ARG A 22 7.70 -29.04 -21.84
C ARG A 22 6.73 -28.56 -22.92
N ARG A 23 5.52 -28.13 -22.54
CA ARG A 23 4.50 -27.65 -23.50
C ARG A 23 4.80 -26.21 -23.92
N THR A 24 4.57 -25.91 -25.21
CA THR A 24 4.69 -24.55 -25.75
C THR A 24 3.49 -23.69 -25.34
N ASP A 25 2.28 -24.26 -25.43
CA ASP A 25 1.06 -23.64 -24.93
C ASP A 25 0.77 -24.10 -23.51
N ARG A 26 0.67 -23.15 -22.61
CA ARG A 26 0.41 -23.35 -21.17
C ARG A 26 -0.80 -22.58 -20.67
N GLN A 27 -1.63 -22.06 -21.55
CA GLN A 27 -2.81 -21.28 -21.18
C GLN A 27 -3.75 -22.09 -20.28
N SER A 28 -3.91 -23.39 -20.54
CA SER A 28 -4.73 -24.30 -19.74
C SER A 28 -4.16 -24.60 -18.33
N ASP A 29 -2.91 -24.23 -18.07
CA ASP A 29 -2.30 -24.36 -16.73
C ASP A 29 -2.73 -23.24 -15.79
N ILE A 30 -3.20 -22.11 -16.32
CA ILE A 30 -3.73 -21.01 -15.52
C ILE A 30 -5.17 -21.35 -15.15
N LEU A 31 -5.39 -21.68 -13.89
CA LEU A 31 -6.69 -22.13 -13.39
C LEU A 31 -7.60 -20.97 -12.99
N ALA A 32 -7.04 -19.90 -12.42
CA ALA A 32 -7.74 -18.68 -12.07
C ALA A 32 -6.78 -17.52 -11.98
N THR A 33 -7.30 -16.32 -12.27
CA THR A 33 -6.60 -15.05 -12.02
C THR A 33 -7.60 -14.03 -11.48
N ALA A 34 -7.19 -13.26 -10.50
CA ALA A 34 -7.97 -12.14 -9.96
C ALA A 34 -7.03 -11.04 -9.48
N GLY A 35 -7.55 -9.83 -9.37
CA GLY A 35 -6.80 -8.68 -8.86
C GLY A 35 -7.67 -7.74 -8.03
N VAL A 36 -7.03 -6.89 -7.27
CA VAL A 36 -7.65 -5.79 -6.55
C VAL A 36 -6.74 -4.56 -6.61
N HIS A 37 -7.34 -3.37 -6.79
CA HIS A 37 -6.60 -2.11 -6.77
C HIS A 37 -6.28 -1.69 -5.33
N ILE A 38 -5.40 -2.46 -4.70
CA ILE A 38 -4.82 -2.19 -3.39
C ILE A 38 -3.36 -2.58 -3.49
N GLY A 39 -2.46 -1.70 -3.12
CA GLY A 39 -1.03 -1.96 -3.14
C GLY A 39 -0.27 -1.15 -2.10
N GLY A 40 1.05 -1.12 -2.22
CA GLY A 40 1.95 -0.47 -1.27
C GLY A 40 1.62 1.00 -1.02
N THR A 41 1.25 1.74 -2.08
CA THR A 41 0.88 3.16 -1.97
C THR A 41 -0.43 3.38 -1.22
N ASP A 42 -1.36 2.41 -1.24
CA ASP A 42 -2.55 2.48 -0.40
C ASP A 42 -2.20 2.30 1.07
N PHE A 43 -1.24 1.41 1.39
CA PHE A 43 -0.77 1.22 2.76
C PHE A 43 -0.05 2.45 3.28
N ASP A 44 0.76 3.13 2.44
CA ASP A 44 1.37 4.42 2.76
C ASP A 44 0.30 5.47 3.06
N ARG A 45 -0.70 5.59 2.19
CA ARG A 45 -1.84 6.50 2.38
C ARG A 45 -2.58 6.22 3.70
N LEU A 46 -2.85 4.95 4.00
CA LEU A 46 -3.56 4.56 5.22
C LEU A 46 -2.74 4.87 6.48
N LEU A 47 -1.44 4.61 6.47
CA LEU A 47 -0.53 4.97 7.56
C LEU A 47 -0.45 6.49 7.72
N SER A 48 -0.31 7.23 6.62
CA SER A 48 -0.28 8.69 6.61
C SER A 48 -1.57 9.28 7.20
N LEU A 49 -2.74 8.82 6.76
CA LEU A 49 -4.04 9.26 7.30
C LEU A 49 -4.22 8.92 8.78
N ALA A 50 -3.64 7.81 9.23
CA ALA A 50 -3.75 7.38 10.62
C ALA A 50 -2.80 8.14 11.56
N ARG A 51 -1.59 8.51 11.11
CA ARG A 51 -0.52 8.97 11.99
C ARG A 51 0.02 10.37 11.67
N ILE A 52 0.13 10.72 10.39
CA ILE A 52 0.71 11.99 9.95
C ILE A 52 -0.37 13.07 9.83
N MET A 53 -1.43 12.80 9.08
CA MET A 53 -2.48 13.81 8.83
C MET A 53 -3.12 14.37 10.11
N PRO A 54 -3.33 13.60 11.20
CA PRO A 54 -3.79 14.15 12.48
C PRO A 54 -2.82 15.18 13.10
N ARG A 55 -1.52 15.08 12.85
CA ARG A 55 -0.54 16.09 13.29
C ARG A 55 -0.72 17.41 12.55
N LEU A 56 -1.20 17.34 11.32
CA LEU A 56 -1.47 18.48 10.45
C LEU A 56 -2.91 19.03 10.57
N GLY A 57 -3.73 18.50 11.49
CA GLY A 57 -5.10 18.95 11.77
C GLY A 57 -6.23 18.07 11.21
N TYR A 58 -5.92 16.95 10.56
CA TYR A 58 -6.95 16.00 10.10
C TYR A 58 -7.81 15.48 11.26
N ARG A 59 -9.12 15.44 11.05
CA ARG A 59 -10.14 15.07 12.05
C ARG A 59 -10.25 16.02 13.25
N THR A 60 -9.69 17.22 13.18
CA THR A 60 -10.00 18.28 14.13
C THR A 60 -11.21 19.09 13.66
N GLY A 61 -11.72 19.97 14.51
CA GLY A 61 -12.89 20.79 14.23
C GLY A 61 -12.56 22.28 14.01
N THR A 62 -13.62 23.04 13.68
CA THR A 62 -13.59 24.50 13.71
C THR A 62 -13.55 25.02 15.14
N ALA A 63 -13.05 26.24 15.34
CA ALA A 63 -12.92 26.88 16.66
C ALA A 63 -14.27 27.03 17.39
N ASP A 64 -15.36 27.15 16.65
CA ASP A 64 -16.72 27.20 17.21
C ASP A 64 -17.30 25.80 17.54
N GLY A 65 -16.56 24.73 17.26
CA GLY A 65 -16.96 23.35 17.52
C GLY A 65 -18.12 22.80 16.68
N LYS A 66 -18.60 23.53 15.67
CA LYS A 66 -19.82 23.18 14.94
C LYS A 66 -19.61 22.17 13.83
N ARG A 67 -18.41 22.10 13.26
CA ARG A 67 -18.13 21.22 12.11
C ARG A 67 -16.69 20.70 12.12
N PRO A 68 -16.42 19.53 11.52
CA PRO A 68 -15.06 19.09 11.27
C PRO A 68 -14.40 19.95 10.19
N LEU A 69 -13.08 20.01 10.18
CA LEU A 69 -12.33 20.59 9.07
C LEU A 69 -12.51 19.75 7.79
N PRO A 70 -12.43 20.39 6.59
CA PRO A 70 -12.51 19.67 5.32
C PRO A 70 -11.47 18.56 5.22
N SER A 71 -11.88 17.34 4.91
CA SER A 71 -10.98 16.18 4.85
C SER A 71 -10.25 16.05 3.50
N GLY A 72 -10.81 16.63 2.42
CA GLY A 72 -10.28 16.51 1.06
C GLY A 72 -8.78 16.79 0.93
N PRO A 73 -8.30 17.95 1.38
CA PRO A 73 -6.87 18.29 1.27
C PRO A 73 -5.93 17.29 1.97
N TYR A 74 -6.36 16.68 3.08
CA TYR A 74 -5.57 15.65 3.79
C TYR A 74 -5.51 14.35 3.00
N TYR A 75 -6.62 13.95 2.34
CA TYR A 75 -6.62 12.81 1.44
C TYR A 75 -5.72 13.06 0.22
N ASP A 76 -5.72 14.27 -0.32
CA ASP A 76 -4.87 14.64 -1.45
C ASP A 76 -3.38 14.60 -1.04
N LEU A 77 -3.02 15.16 0.13
CA LEU A 77 -1.64 15.12 0.63
C LEU A 77 -1.16 13.71 0.97
N ALA A 78 -2.05 12.85 1.47
CA ALA A 78 -1.73 11.46 1.80
C ALA A 78 -1.66 10.53 0.58
N THR A 79 -2.11 10.96 -0.60
CA THR A 79 -2.23 10.11 -1.79
C THR A 79 -1.23 10.54 -2.85
N TRP A 80 -0.19 9.74 -3.10
CA TRP A 80 0.96 10.05 -3.94
C TRP A 80 0.62 10.77 -5.26
N HIS A 81 -0.29 10.22 -6.05
CA HIS A 81 -0.66 10.76 -7.36
C HIS A 81 -1.58 11.99 -7.28
N ARG A 82 -2.10 12.35 -6.09
CA ARG A 82 -3.01 13.48 -5.87
C ARG A 82 -2.32 14.69 -5.25
N ILE A 83 -1.13 14.54 -4.71
CA ILE A 83 -0.37 15.61 -4.03
C ILE A 83 -0.30 16.87 -4.90
N ASN A 84 -0.08 16.72 -6.20
CA ASN A 84 0.03 17.85 -7.13
C ASN A 84 -1.26 18.69 -7.24
N HIS A 85 -2.43 18.17 -6.85
CA HIS A 85 -3.68 18.93 -6.82
C HIS A 85 -3.64 20.05 -5.79
N LEU A 86 -2.75 19.97 -4.80
CA LEU A 86 -2.59 20.99 -3.77
C LEU A 86 -1.64 22.11 -4.20
N TYR A 87 -0.84 21.95 -5.25
CA TYR A 87 0.22 22.88 -5.64
C TYR A 87 -0.27 24.02 -6.54
N ASN A 88 -1.39 24.63 -6.16
CA ASN A 88 -1.94 25.78 -6.86
C ASN A 88 -2.45 26.85 -5.87
N SER A 89 -2.66 28.07 -6.36
CA SER A 89 -3.06 29.20 -5.53
C SER A 89 -4.45 29.04 -4.90
N THR A 90 -5.38 28.36 -5.58
CA THR A 90 -6.73 28.13 -5.07
C THR A 90 -6.69 27.20 -3.86
N ALA A 91 -6.01 26.05 -3.97
CA ALA A 91 -5.86 25.11 -2.86
C ALA A 91 -5.16 25.77 -1.65
N LEU A 92 -4.13 26.58 -1.88
CA LEU A 92 -3.47 27.33 -0.80
C LEU A 92 -4.40 28.36 -0.16
N ALA A 93 -5.25 29.04 -0.94
CA ALA A 93 -6.24 29.99 -0.40
C ALA A 93 -7.30 29.28 0.46
N GLU A 94 -7.77 28.12 0.02
CA GLU A 94 -8.70 27.27 0.78
C GLU A 94 -8.08 26.75 2.09
N LEU A 95 -6.82 26.32 2.05
CA LEU A 95 -6.10 25.89 3.26
C LEU A 95 -5.92 27.05 4.24
N ARG A 96 -5.60 28.26 3.76
CA ARG A 96 -5.52 29.46 4.63
C ARG A 96 -6.89 29.83 5.22
N GLN A 97 -7.99 29.62 4.48
CA GLN A 97 -9.32 29.81 5.03
C GLN A 97 -9.60 28.76 6.12
N THR A 98 -9.28 27.49 5.84
CA THR A 98 -9.40 26.40 6.82
C THR A 98 -8.60 26.68 8.09
N GLN A 99 -7.38 27.23 7.97
CA GLN A 99 -6.55 27.64 9.10
C GLN A 99 -7.22 28.68 9.99
N ARG A 100 -7.84 29.72 9.39
CA ARG A 100 -8.55 30.78 10.15
C ARG A 100 -9.73 30.26 10.95
N GLU A 101 -10.37 29.19 10.45
CA GLU A 101 -11.53 28.57 11.09
C GLU A 101 -11.19 27.46 12.07
N ALA A 102 -9.96 26.93 12.02
CA ALA A 102 -9.54 25.77 12.77
C ALA A 102 -9.44 26.05 14.29
N ALA A 103 -9.81 25.05 15.11
CA ALA A 103 -9.56 25.06 16.54
C ALA A 103 -8.05 24.98 16.87
N GLU A 104 -7.27 24.36 15.99
CA GLU A 104 -5.83 24.17 16.14
C GLU A 104 -5.11 24.74 14.87
N PRO A 105 -5.08 26.08 14.70
CA PRO A 105 -4.58 26.70 13.46
C PRO A 105 -3.09 26.45 13.20
N GLY A 106 -2.30 26.16 14.26
CA GLY A 106 -0.88 25.82 14.12
C GLY A 106 -0.65 24.52 13.33
N ARG A 107 -1.48 23.50 13.54
CA ARG A 107 -1.38 22.26 12.78
C ARG A 107 -1.68 22.45 11.28
N VAL A 108 -2.67 23.29 10.98
CA VAL A 108 -3.01 23.60 9.58
C VAL A 108 -1.91 24.46 8.95
N ALA A 109 -1.23 25.32 9.74
CA ALA A 109 -0.06 26.09 9.26
C ALA A 109 1.09 25.18 8.83
N GLU A 110 1.38 24.10 9.56
CA GLU A 110 2.37 23.10 9.17
C GLU A 110 2.01 22.44 7.83
N MET A 111 0.72 22.09 7.63
CA MET A 111 0.25 21.57 6.35
C MET A 111 0.44 22.59 5.22
N ILE A 112 0.10 23.85 5.46
CA ILE A 112 0.26 24.94 4.47
C ILE A 112 1.73 25.10 4.09
N SER A 113 2.65 25.04 5.05
CA SER A 113 4.08 25.09 4.80
C SER A 113 4.54 23.97 3.87
N ILE A 114 4.19 22.71 4.17
CA ILE A 114 4.52 21.54 3.34
C ILE A 114 3.99 21.71 1.89
N VAL A 115 2.77 22.23 1.74
CA VAL A 115 2.15 22.42 0.42
C VAL A 115 2.80 23.60 -0.32
N ALA A 116 3.08 24.71 0.36
CA ALA A 116 3.67 25.91 -0.23
C ALA A 116 5.10 25.65 -0.75
N HIS A 117 5.89 24.87 -0.02
CA HIS A 117 7.25 24.46 -0.41
C HIS A 117 7.27 23.23 -1.32
N ARG A 118 6.09 22.68 -1.71
CA ARG A 118 5.95 21.49 -2.58
C ARG A 118 6.61 20.23 -2.02
N GLU A 119 6.61 20.06 -0.73
CA GLU A 119 7.29 18.98 -0.02
C GLU A 119 6.41 17.74 0.23
N GLY A 120 5.19 17.71 -0.31
CA GLY A 120 4.26 16.58 -0.11
C GLY A 120 4.81 15.23 -0.54
N HIS A 121 5.59 15.18 -1.64
CA HIS A 121 6.22 13.93 -2.08
C HIS A 121 7.37 13.50 -1.15
N ALA A 122 8.13 14.44 -0.59
CA ALA A 122 9.15 14.14 0.41
C ALA A 122 8.52 13.58 1.68
N LEU A 123 7.39 14.16 2.12
CA LEU A 123 6.59 13.62 3.24
C LEU A 123 6.08 12.20 2.94
N ALA A 124 5.55 11.95 1.74
CA ALA A 124 5.09 10.62 1.35
C ALA A 124 6.23 9.59 1.33
N THR A 125 7.43 9.97 0.86
CA THR A 125 8.64 9.13 0.92
C THR A 125 9.04 8.80 2.37
N ALA A 126 8.95 9.77 3.28
CA ALA A 126 9.22 9.52 4.70
C ALA A 126 8.21 8.52 5.31
N VAL A 127 6.93 8.60 4.92
CA VAL A 127 5.90 7.63 5.34
C VAL A 127 6.21 6.24 4.80
N GLU A 128 6.57 6.12 3.53
CA GLU A 128 6.97 4.85 2.91
C GLU A 128 8.17 4.24 3.62
N ALA A 129 9.20 5.04 3.92
CA ALA A 129 10.37 4.57 4.68
C ALA A 129 9.98 4.04 6.07
N GLY A 130 9.08 4.72 6.78
CA GLY A 130 8.53 4.26 8.06
C GLY A 130 7.76 2.95 7.93
N LYS A 131 6.91 2.80 6.89
CA LYS A 131 6.22 1.53 6.60
C LYS A 131 7.21 0.40 6.33
N ILE A 132 8.24 0.64 5.53
CA ILE A 132 9.29 -0.35 5.22
C ILE A 132 10.02 -0.76 6.49
N ALA A 133 10.43 0.17 7.35
CA ALA A 133 11.08 -0.14 8.63
C ALA A 133 10.21 -1.07 9.50
N LEU A 134 8.88 -0.89 9.50
CA LEU A 134 7.95 -1.74 10.25
C LEU A 134 7.83 -3.18 9.71
N THR A 135 8.43 -3.52 8.57
CA THR A 135 8.52 -4.92 8.13
C THR A 135 9.51 -5.70 8.99
N ALA A 136 10.63 -5.10 9.35
CA ALA A 136 11.65 -5.70 10.20
C ALA A 136 11.41 -5.40 11.69
N ASP A 137 11.07 -4.15 12.02
CA ASP A 137 10.96 -3.67 13.39
C ASP A 137 9.51 -3.60 13.89
N THR A 138 9.31 -3.66 15.21
CA THR A 138 7.98 -3.50 15.82
C THR A 138 7.56 -2.04 16.00
N ALA A 139 8.53 -1.12 15.96
CA ALA A 139 8.34 0.32 16.04
C ALA A 139 9.36 1.03 15.15
N ALA A 140 8.96 2.18 14.62
CA ALA A 140 9.79 3.06 13.81
C ALA A 140 9.41 4.51 14.07
N THR A 141 10.19 5.45 13.55
CA THR A 141 9.81 6.86 13.49
C THR A 141 9.67 7.27 12.03
N ILE A 142 8.58 7.97 11.70
CA ILE A 142 8.47 8.65 10.42
C ILE A 142 9.11 10.01 10.62
N ASP A 143 10.29 10.20 10.02
CA ASP A 143 11.07 11.42 10.11
C ASP A 143 10.94 12.20 8.79
N PHE A 144 10.36 13.39 8.88
CA PHE A 144 10.26 14.32 7.78
C PHE A 144 10.93 15.64 8.19
N ALA A 145 11.86 16.11 7.39
CA ALA A 145 12.54 17.39 7.56
C ALA A 145 12.32 18.22 6.29
N GLY A 146 11.36 19.14 6.35
CA GLY A 146 11.10 20.13 5.32
C GLY A 146 11.79 21.46 5.63
N GLU A 147 11.56 22.47 4.78
CA GLU A 147 12.21 23.78 4.88
C GLU A 147 11.78 24.54 6.15
N GLU A 148 10.49 24.52 6.48
CA GLU A 148 9.93 25.20 7.66
C GLU A 148 9.21 24.25 8.62
N THR A 149 9.00 22.99 8.23
CA THR A 149 8.25 22.01 9.02
C THR A 149 9.03 20.73 9.18
N ALA A 150 9.21 20.29 10.41
CA ALA A 150 9.80 19.02 10.73
C ALA A 150 8.83 18.15 11.55
N LEU A 151 8.69 16.89 11.18
CA LEU A 151 7.85 15.92 11.87
C LEU A 151 8.68 14.69 12.25
N ALA A 152 8.61 14.30 13.52
CA ALA A 152 9.14 13.03 14.00
C ALA A 152 7.96 12.29 14.68
N VAL A 153 7.37 11.34 13.98
CA VAL A 153 6.15 10.66 14.43
C VAL A 153 6.45 9.20 14.70
N PRO A 154 6.44 8.75 15.97
CA PRO A 154 6.59 7.35 16.30
C PRO A 154 5.38 6.56 15.79
N VAL A 155 5.67 5.41 15.20
CA VAL A 155 4.68 4.48 14.66
C VAL A 155 5.03 3.05 15.05
N THR A 156 4.01 2.22 15.18
CA THR A 156 4.18 0.82 15.54
C THR A 156 3.59 -0.10 14.46
N ARG A 157 4.10 -1.32 14.38
CA ARG A 157 3.57 -2.38 13.52
C ARG A 157 2.07 -2.63 13.77
N GLN A 158 1.64 -2.52 15.04
CA GLN A 158 0.23 -2.69 15.41
C GLN A 158 -0.64 -1.56 14.86
N GLU A 159 -0.16 -0.33 14.85
CA GLU A 159 -0.88 0.82 14.27
C GLU A 159 -0.99 0.70 12.75
N LEU A 160 0.08 0.27 12.08
CA LEU A 160 0.06 -0.04 10.65
C LEU A 160 -0.96 -1.14 10.36
N ALA A 161 -0.93 -2.27 11.07
CA ALA A 161 -1.89 -3.36 10.90
C ALA A 161 -3.34 -2.90 11.13
N THR A 162 -3.55 -2.03 12.12
CA THR A 162 -4.88 -1.45 12.40
C THR A 162 -5.35 -0.55 11.27
N ALA A 163 -4.48 0.31 10.74
CA ALA A 163 -4.79 1.18 9.61
C ALA A 163 -5.10 0.39 8.34
N MET A 164 -4.43 -0.75 8.14
CA MET A 164 -4.58 -1.60 6.95
C MET A 164 -5.73 -2.62 7.03
N ARG A 165 -6.44 -2.74 8.16
CA ARG A 165 -7.42 -3.81 8.43
C ARG A 165 -8.40 -4.05 7.27
N ASP A 166 -9.04 -2.99 6.80
CA ASP A 166 -10.07 -3.10 5.75
C ASP A 166 -9.45 -3.44 4.37
N ALA A 167 -8.25 -2.96 4.11
CA ALA A 167 -7.50 -3.30 2.91
C ALA A 167 -7.09 -4.78 2.91
N ILE A 168 -6.60 -5.28 4.05
CA ILE A 168 -6.25 -6.69 4.24
C ILE A 168 -7.49 -7.57 4.11
N ALA A 169 -8.64 -7.18 4.66
CA ALA A 169 -9.88 -7.93 4.50
C ALA A 169 -10.32 -8.06 3.04
N LYS A 170 -10.10 -7.03 2.21
CA LYS A 170 -10.36 -7.09 0.77
C LYS A 170 -9.41 -8.03 0.03
N ILE A 171 -8.13 -8.03 0.41
CA ILE A 171 -7.13 -8.96 -0.11
C ILE A 171 -7.53 -10.40 0.27
N ASP A 172 -7.88 -10.62 1.52
CA ASP A 172 -8.35 -11.89 2.07
C ASP A 172 -9.54 -12.46 1.28
N GLY A 173 -10.57 -11.62 1.05
CA GLY A 173 -11.72 -11.99 0.22
C GLY A 173 -11.34 -12.31 -1.22
N ARG A 174 -10.39 -11.56 -1.81
CA ARG A 174 -9.96 -11.81 -3.19
C ARG A 174 -9.19 -13.14 -3.33
N ILE A 175 -8.42 -13.55 -2.31
CA ILE A 175 -7.79 -14.86 -2.25
C ILE A 175 -8.85 -15.96 -2.27
N ALA A 176 -9.89 -15.83 -1.42
CA ALA A 176 -10.99 -16.79 -1.37
C ALA A 176 -11.75 -16.88 -2.71
N ASP A 177 -12.04 -15.74 -3.35
CA ASP A 177 -12.67 -15.69 -4.67
C ASP A 177 -11.82 -16.42 -5.73
N THR A 178 -10.49 -16.24 -5.71
CA THR A 178 -9.58 -16.87 -6.67
C THR A 178 -9.54 -18.38 -6.51
N LEU A 179 -9.55 -18.87 -5.27
CA LEU A 179 -9.65 -20.31 -4.97
C LEU A 179 -10.98 -20.89 -5.47
N ALA A 180 -12.09 -20.19 -5.22
CA ALA A 180 -13.42 -20.61 -5.68
C ALA A 180 -13.49 -20.67 -7.23
N GLN A 181 -12.93 -19.68 -7.94
CA GLN A 181 -12.86 -19.68 -9.40
C GLN A 181 -12.07 -20.87 -9.96
N ALA A 182 -11.00 -21.27 -9.27
CA ALA A 182 -10.22 -22.43 -9.65
C ALA A 182 -10.89 -23.76 -9.29
N GLY A 183 -11.97 -23.75 -8.52
CA GLY A 183 -12.60 -24.97 -7.98
C GLY A 183 -11.72 -25.69 -6.97
N LEU A 184 -10.84 -24.98 -6.27
CA LEU A 184 -9.87 -25.52 -5.33
C LEU A 184 -10.13 -25.01 -3.91
N ASN A 185 -9.70 -25.82 -2.94
CA ASN A 185 -9.56 -25.37 -1.56
C ASN A 185 -8.09 -24.97 -1.27
N ALA A 186 -7.85 -24.28 -0.17
CA ALA A 186 -6.52 -23.82 0.19
C ALA A 186 -5.52 -24.98 0.41
N ALA A 187 -5.97 -26.15 0.88
CA ALA A 187 -5.12 -27.32 1.08
C ALA A 187 -4.58 -27.94 -0.23
N ALA A 188 -5.18 -27.61 -1.38
CA ALA A 188 -4.69 -28.03 -2.69
C ALA A 188 -3.52 -27.17 -3.18
N ILE A 189 -3.19 -26.08 -2.49
CA ILE A 189 -2.09 -25.20 -2.85
C ILE A 189 -0.81 -25.67 -2.15
N GLU A 190 0.10 -26.26 -2.90
CA GLU A 190 1.37 -26.79 -2.37
C GLU A 190 2.44 -25.70 -2.20
N THR A 191 2.43 -24.68 -3.07
CA THR A 191 3.46 -23.64 -3.07
C THR A 191 2.85 -22.28 -3.35
N LEU A 192 3.16 -21.31 -2.48
CA LEU A 192 2.93 -19.89 -2.70
C LEU A 192 4.21 -19.23 -3.20
N ILE A 193 4.13 -18.61 -4.37
CA ILE A 193 5.19 -17.77 -4.89
C ILE A 193 4.79 -16.32 -4.56
N LEU A 194 5.62 -15.64 -3.77
CA LEU A 194 5.41 -14.26 -3.34
C LEU A 194 6.30 -13.32 -4.14
N THR A 195 5.71 -12.27 -4.68
CA THR A 195 6.41 -11.18 -5.36
C THR A 195 5.82 -9.83 -4.97
N GLY A 196 6.59 -8.76 -5.16
CA GLY A 196 6.23 -7.43 -4.71
C GLY A 196 6.57 -7.15 -3.25
N GLY A 197 7.10 -5.94 -2.99
CA GLY A 197 7.62 -5.57 -1.67
C GLY A 197 6.58 -5.58 -0.54
N SER A 198 5.29 -5.40 -0.88
CA SER A 198 4.21 -5.39 0.10
C SER A 198 3.92 -6.77 0.71
N THR A 199 4.38 -7.86 0.09
CA THR A 199 4.27 -9.22 0.66
C THR A 199 5.06 -9.36 1.96
N GLN A 200 6.08 -8.54 2.18
CA GLN A 200 6.90 -8.56 3.40
C GLN A 200 6.21 -7.95 4.63
N ILE A 201 5.06 -7.31 4.47
CA ILE A 201 4.33 -6.71 5.60
C ILE A 201 3.79 -7.83 6.51
N PRO A 202 4.17 -7.86 7.83
CA PRO A 202 3.83 -8.97 8.72
C PRO A 202 2.33 -9.28 8.83
N ALA A 203 1.46 -8.27 8.77
CA ALA A 203 0.01 -8.46 8.82
C ALA A 203 -0.52 -9.18 7.56
N ILE A 204 0.10 -8.96 6.40
CA ILE A 204 -0.20 -9.66 5.15
C ILE A 204 0.31 -11.10 5.25
N MET A 205 1.57 -11.30 5.66
CA MET A 205 2.12 -12.63 5.85
C MET A 205 1.29 -13.47 6.82
N ALA A 206 0.85 -12.91 7.94
CA ALA A 206 -0.02 -13.59 8.89
C ALA A 206 -1.36 -14.02 8.24
N THR A 207 -1.91 -13.21 7.34
CA THR A 207 -3.12 -13.55 6.58
C THR A 207 -2.87 -14.70 5.62
N LEU A 208 -1.75 -14.69 4.89
CA LEU A 208 -1.38 -15.76 3.97
C LEU A 208 -1.13 -17.08 4.69
N HIS A 209 -0.40 -17.07 5.81
CA HIS A 209 -0.18 -18.27 6.63
C HIS A 209 -1.47 -18.85 7.20
N ARG A 210 -2.45 -18.01 7.54
CA ARG A 210 -3.77 -18.47 8.00
C ARG A 210 -4.56 -19.15 6.89
N HIS A 211 -4.48 -18.67 5.64
CA HIS A 211 -5.13 -19.30 4.48
C HIS A 211 -4.44 -20.57 4.04
N PHE A 212 -3.12 -20.59 4.07
CA PHE A 212 -2.29 -21.66 3.48
C PHE A 212 -1.29 -22.19 4.50
N PRO A 213 -1.78 -22.84 5.59
CA PRO A 213 -0.90 -23.28 6.69
C PRO A 213 0.12 -24.34 6.27
N ASP A 214 -0.21 -25.16 5.27
CA ASP A 214 0.61 -26.30 4.82
C ASP A 214 1.42 -25.99 3.54
N ALA A 215 1.21 -24.83 2.92
CA ALA A 215 1.89 -24.48 1.69
C ALA A 215 3.33 -24.03 1.94
N ARG A 216 4.22 -24.36 1.03
CA ARG A 216 5.58 -23.85 1.02
C ARG A 216 5.59 -22.42 0.47
N PHE A 217 6.10 -21.48 1.23
CA PHE A 217 6.30 -20.07 0.81
C PHE A 217 7.64 -19.94 0.11
N VAL A 218 7.64 -19.35 -1.09
CA VAL A 218 8.83 -19.07 -1.90
C VAL A 218 8.81 -17.60 -2.24
N GLU A 219 9.78 -16.88 -1.71
CA GLU A 219 10.02 -15.49 -2.09
C GLU A 219 10.84 -15.46 -3.39
N THR A 220 10.41 -14.63 -4.34
CA THR A 220 11.14 -14.41 -5.58
C THR A 220 11.73 -13.01 -5.59
N ASP A 221 12.68 -12.76 -6.49
CA ASP A 221 13.13 -11.39 -6.75
C ASP A 221 11.92 -10.52 -7.12
N ALA A 222 11.61 -9.56 -6.25
CA ALA A 222 10.43 -8.71 -6.33
C ALA A 222 10.36 -7.90 -7.64
N PHE A 223 11.50 -7.68 -8.31
CA PHE A 223 11.59 -6.83 -9.50
C PHE A 223 12.03 -7.57 -10.76
N GLY A 224 12.74 -8.68 -10.64
CA GLY A 224 13.33 -9.43 -11.76
C GLY A 224 12.48 -10.59 -12.28
N SER A 225 11.55 -11.11 -11.51
CA SER A 225 10.81 -12.34 -11.84
C SER A 225 10.00 -12.26 -13.12
N VAL A 226 9.35 -11.12 -13.40
CA VAL A 226 8.58 -10.90 -14.64
C VAL A 226 9.51 -10.84 -15.84
N GLY A 227 10.61 -10.09 -15.77
CA GLY A 227 11.60 -9.98 -16.85
C GLY A 227 12.25 -11.31 -17.18
N LEU A 228 12.64 -12.08 -16.16
CA LEU A 228 13.20 -13.42 -16.34
C LEU A 228 12.19 -14.37 -16.99
N GLY A 229 10.92 -14.33 -16.51
CA GLY A 229 9.85 -15.15 -17.08
C GLY A 229 9.61 -14.86 -18.56
N LEU A 230 9.54 -13.58 -18.93
CA LEU A 230 9.40 -13.16 -20.34
C LEU A 230 10.60 -13.58 -21.19
N ALA A 231 11.83 -13.45 -20.71
CA ALA A 231 13.04 -13.85 -21.42
C ALA A 231 13.08 -15.37 -21.66
N LEU A 232 12.70 -16.17 -20.66
CA LEU A 232 12.62 -17.63 -20.78
C LEU A 232 11.52 -18.06 -21.74
N ASP A 233 10.35 -17.41 -21.73
CA ASP A 233 9.24 -17.72 -22.64
C ASP A 233 9.58 -17.30 -24.08
N ALA A 234 10.22 -16.15 -24.27
CA ALA A 234 10.70 -15.71 -25.59
C ALA A 234 11.74 -16.69 -26.18
N ARG A 235 12.72 -17.12 -25.38
CA ARG A 235 13.69 -18.14 -25.83
C ARG A 235 13.02 -19.45 -26.21
N ARG A 236 11.96 -19.83 -25.51
CA ARG A 236 11.22 -21.06 -25.76
C ARG A 236 10.37 -21.00 -27.04
N LYS A 237 9.82 -19.84 -27.38
CA LYS A 237 8.93 -19.64 -28.53
C LYS A 237 9.67 -19.28 -29.82
N PHE A 238 10.80 -18.62 -29.69
CA PHE A 238 11.51 -18.00 -30.83
C PHE A 238 13.00 -18.40 -30.96
N GLY A 239 13.53 -19.08 -29.95
CA GLY A 239 14.92 -19.61 -29.95
C GLY A 239 14.93 -21.10 -30.19
#